data_8660771407f3ff4569052b09af6d7d63
#
_entry.id   8660771407f3ff4569052b09af6d7d63
#
_cell.length_a   1.000
_cell.length_b   1.000
_cell.length_c   1.000
_cell.angle_alpha   90.00
_cell.angle_beta   90.00
_cell.angle_gamma   90.00
#
_symmetry.space_group_name_H-M   'P 1'
#
loop_
_entity.id
_entity.type
_entity.pdbx_description
1 polymer ?
#
loop_
_entity_poly.entity_id
_entity_poly.type
_entity_poly.pdbx_seq_one_letter_code
_entity_poly.pdbx_strand_id
1 'polypeptide(L)'
;MKRSSWKMATIVPVMVLTGLILANCSSNKDWRTASRESAGIAPDPAETREAVLHVYGARAGGWRGWFAIHTWIAAKRTGEDAYTVYDVVGWRGHRGQPVMRISRDIPDRYWFGEKPQLLAAHRGAGVDQLIDAVQQAAEGYPWKTTYKVFPGPNSNTFTAWVAKQVPELELDLPFTAIGSGYVD
;
A
#
# COMPACT_ATOMS: atom_id res chain seq x y z
N MET A 1 -56.82 -13.21 -53.59
CA MET A 1 -56.60 -13.21 -52.14
C MET A 1 -55.30 -13.93 -51.89
N LYS A 2 -54.14 -13.17 -51.63
CA LYS A 2 -52.81 -13.74 -51.29
C LYS A 2 -52.61 -13.55 -49.82
N ARG A 3 -52.51 -14.64 -49.04
CA ARG A 3 -52.17 -14.60 -47.62
C ARG A 3 -50.64 -14.46 -47.50
N SER A 4 -50.21 -13.36 -46.91
CA SER A 4 -48.82 -13.13 -46.51
C SER A 4 -48.56 -13.88 -45.20
N SER A 5 -47.63 -14.84 -45.25
CA SER A 5 -47.12 -15.53 -44.04
C SER A 5 -45.96 -14.72 -43.45
N TRP A 6 -46.18 -14.07 -42.33
CA TRP A 6 -45.12 -13.48 -41.53
C TRP A 6 -44.36 -14.59 -40.80
N LYS A 7 -43.10 -14.76 -41.17
CA LYS A 7 -42.15 -15.58 -40.40
C LYS A 7 -41.76 -14.79 -39.15
N MET A 8 -42.18 -15.27 -38.01
CA MET A 8 -41.69 -14.77 -36.72
C MET A 8 -40.22 -15.22 -36.59
N ALA A 9 -39.30 -14.27 -36.63
CA ALA A 9 -37.91 -14.48 -36.27
C ALA A 9 -37.82 -14.55 -34.74
N THR A 10 -37.45 -15.71 -34.24
CA THR A 10 -37.16 -15.96 -32.83
C THR A 10 -35.87 -15.21 -32.47
N ILE A 11 -35.97 -14.12 -31.72
CA ILE A 11 -34.86 -13.45 -31.09
C ILE A 11 -34.52 -14.28 -29.85
N VAL A 12 -33.45 -15.07 -29.94
CA VAL A 12 -32.84 -15.73 -28.81
C VAL A 12 -32.03 -14.66 -28.06
N PRO A 13 -32.26 -14.40 -26.79
CA PRO A 13 -31.54 -13.35 -26.08
C PRO A 13 -30.11 -13.79 -25.82
N VAL A 14 -29.14 -13.02 -26.32
CA VAL A 14 -27.70 -13.07 -26.01
C VAL A 14 -27.49 -12.53 -24.61
N MET A 15 -28.12 -13.13 -23.61
CA MET A 15 -27.96 -12.71 -22.18
C MET A 15 -27.25 -13.72 -21.30
N VAL A 16 -26.54 -14.69 -21.88
CA VAL A 16 -25.87 -15.75 -21.07
C VAL A 16 -24.34 -15.59 -21.03
N LEU A 17 -23.76 -14.67 -21.79
CA LEU A 17 -22.27 -14.56 -21.82
C LEU A 17 -21.67 -13.45 -20.96
N THR A 18 -22.44 -12.56 -20.37
CA THR A 18 -21.92 -11.48 -19.50
C THR A 18 -21.85 -11.85 -18.02
N GLY A 19 -22.41 -13.01 -17.62
CA GLY A 19 -22.43 -13.44 -16.22
C GLY A 19 -21.16 -14.17 -15.72
N LEU A 20 -20.27 -14.59 -16.62
CA LEU A 20 -19.12 -15.46 -16.27
C LEU A 20 -17.79 -14.72 -16.09
N ILE A 21 -17.71 -13.43 -16.35
CA ILE A 21 -16.46 -12.67 -16.23
C ILE A 21 -16.36 -11.93 -14.88
N LEU A 22 -17.43 -11.82 -14.10
CA LEU A 22 -17.40 -11.15 -12.79
C LEU A 22 -17.18 -12.08 -11.59
N ALA A 23 -17.07 -13.38 -11.80
CA ALA A 23 -16.95 -14.36 -10.72
C ALA A 23 -15.51 -14.64 -10.24
N ASN A 24 -14.47 -14.02 -10.83
CA ASN A 24 -13.07 -14.36 -10.52
C ASN A 24 -12.27 -13.26 -9.78
N CYS A 25 -12.92 -12.20 -9.27
CA CYS A 25 -12.22 -11.14 -8.54
C CYS A 25 -12.57 -11.06 -7.04
N SER A 26 -13.22 -12.06 -6.48
CA SER A 26 -13.45 -12.15 -5.04
C SER A 26 -12.69 -13.37 -4.48
N SER A 27 -11.37 -13.40 -4.60
CA SER A 27 -10.59 -14.22 -3.70
C SER A 27 -10.72 -13.54 -2.32
N ASN A 28 -11.59 -14.08 -1.49
CA ASN A 28 -11.64 -13.79 -0.06
C ASN A 28 -10.33 -14.34 0.52
N LYS A 29 -9.22 -13.58 0.30
CA LYS A 29 -7.89 -13.97 0.77
C LYS A 29 -7.97 -13.97 2.28
N ASP A 30 -7.99 -15.18 2.87
CA ASP A 30 -7.90 -15.30 4.33
C ASP A 30 -6.62 -14.57 4.77
N TRP A 31 -6.75 -13.59 5.65
CA TRP A 31 -5.64 -12.80 6.16
C TRP A 31 -4.55 -13.66 6.84
N ARG A 32 -4.91 -14.89 7.25
CA ARG A 32 -3.98 -15.84 7.88
C ARG A 32 -3.07 -16.54 6.86
N THR A 33 -3.56 -16.75 5.64
CA THR A 33 -2.85 -17.47 4.57
C THR A 33 -2.39 -16.55 3.45
N ALA A 34 -2.77 -15.27 3.48
CA ALA A 34 -2.37 -14.29 2.48
C ALA A 34 -0.85 -14.10 2.48
N SER A 35 -0.23 -14.09 1.28
CA SER A 35 1.20 -13.88 1.12
C SER A 35 1.67 -12.60 1.77
N ARG A 36 2.85 -12.66 2.37
CA ARG A 36 3.64 -11.54 2.91
C ARG A 36 5.08 -11.58 2.44
N GLU A 37 5.33 -12.35 1.40
CA GLU A 37 6.64 -12.46 0.75
C GLU A 37 7.00 -11.15 0.04
N SER A 38 8.25 -11.02 -0.39
CA SER A 38 8.68 -9.93 -1.26
C SER A 38 7.94 -10.01 -2.60
N ALA A 39 7.57 -8.85 -3.14
CA ALA A 39 6.99 -8.72 -4.47
C ALA A 39 8.05 -8.58 -5.58
N GLY A 40 9.34 -8.62 -5.22
CA GLY A 40 10.47 -8.48 -6.14
C GLY A 40 10.61 -7.08 -6.73
N ILE A 41 10.20 -6.05 -5.99
CA ILE A 41 10.27 -4.64 -6.43
C ILE A 41 11.51 -3.95 -5.83
N ALA A 42 11.80 -4.23 -4.55
CA ALA A 42 12.96 -3.67 -3.88
C ALA A 42 14.24 -4.30 -4.41
N PRO A 43 15.31 -3.52 -4.57
CA PRO A 43 16.64 -4.07 -4.82
C PRO A 43 17.07 -5.04 -3.72
N ASP A 44 17.77 -6.12 -4.10
CA ASP A 44 18.34 -7.03 -3.13
C ASP A 44 19.36 -6.29 -2.23
N PRO A 45 19.14 -6.24 -0.92
CA PRO A 45 20.03 -5.48 -0.03
C PRO A 45 21.46 -6.06 0.03
N ALA A 46 21.63 -7.37 -0.21
CA ALA A 46 22.95 -8.00 -0.22
C ALA A 46 23.77 -7.62 -1.47
N GLU A 47 23.10 -7.34 -2.59
CA GLU A 47 23.75 -6.97 -3.85
C GLU A 47 23.82 -5.45 -4.05
N THR A 48 22.99 -4.67 -3.36
CA THR A 48 22.88 -3.23 -3.52
C THR A 48 23.65 -2.49 -2.45
N ARG A 49 24.81 -1.93 -2.80
CA ARG A 49 25.66 -1.20 -1.85
C ARG A 49 25.13 0.19 -1.53
N GLU A 50 24.52 0.86 -2.49
CA GLU A 50 24.02 2.23 -2.33
C GLU A 50 22.83 2.33 -1.38
N ALA A 51 22.59 3.53 -0.85
CA ALA A 51 21.39 3.83 -0.07
C ALA A 51 20.14 3.75 -0.96
N VAL A 52 19.04 3.24 -0.40
CA VAL A 52 17.73 3.13 -1.04
C VAL A 52 16.64 3.58 -0.08
N LEU A 53 15.73 4.43 -0.54
CA LEU A 53 14.54 4.82 0.18
C LEU A 53 13.34 4.74 -0.75
N HIS A 54 12.38 3.91 -0.40
CA HIS A 54 11.17 3.66 -1.15
C HIS A 54 9.93 3.92 -0.29
N VAL A 55 8.88 4.48 -0.90
CA VAL A 55 7.54 4.52 -0.33
C VAL A 55 6.64 3.61 -1.13
N TYR A 56 5.93 2.74 -0.43
CA TYR A 56 5.03 1.77 -1.02
C TYR A 56 3.59 2.03 -0.62
N GLY A 57 2.67 1.61 -1.50
CA GLY A 57 1.25 1.54 -1.23
C GLY A 57 0.66 0.26 -1.78
N ALA A 58 -0.20 -0.41 -1.02
CA ALA A 58 -0.93 -1.58 -1.48
C ALA A 58 -2.40 -1.47 -1.11
N ARG A 59 -3.29 -2.16 -1.83
CA ARG A 59 -4.71 -2.19 -1.49
C ARG A 59 -4.89 -2.60 -0.04
N ALA A 60 -5.76 -1.91 0.68
CA ALA A 60 -6.07 -2.23 2.06
C ALA A 60 -6.73 -3.62 2.16
N GLY A 61 -6.58 -4.29 3.29
CA GLY A 61 -7.15 -5.62 3.48
C GLY A 61 -8.68 -5.64 3.43
N GLY A 62 -9.25 -6.70 2.82
CA GLY A 62 -10.68 -6.93 2.70
C GLY A 62 -11.39 -5.91 1.80
N TRP A 63 -12.68 -5.63 2.09
CA TRP A 63 -13.52 -4.74 1.28
C TRP A 63 -12.98 -3.29 1.18
N ARG A 64 -12.17 -2.86 2.16
CA ARG A 64 -11.52 -1.53 2.13
C ARG A 64 -10.57 -1.36 0.95
N GLY A 65 -9.97 -2.43 0.45
CA GLY A 65 -9.08 -2.41 -0.71
C GLY A 65 -9.74 -2.00 -2.02
N TRP A 66 -11.06 -1.88 -2.07
CA TRP A 66 -11.77 -1.39 -3.25
C TRP A 66 -11.55 0.12 -3.47
N PHE A 67 -11.31 0.88 -2.40
CA PHE A 67 -11.20 2.34 -2.47
C PHE A 67 -10.04 2.92 -1.63
N ALA A 68 -9.37 2.12 -0.84
CA ALA A 68 -8.29 2.58 0.05
C ALA A 68 -7.01 1.74 -0.11
N ILE A 69 -5.88 2.39 0.11
CA ILE A 69 -4.57 1.76 0.21
C ILE A 69 -4.03 1.87 1.64
N HIS A 70 -3.05 1.01 1.92
CA HIS A 70 -2.16 1.07 3.07
C HIS A 70 -0.77 1.46 2.57
N THR A 71 -0.13 2.45 3.20
CA THR A 71 1.19 2.95 2.80
C THR A 71 2.23 2.72 3.89
N TRP A 72 3.50 2.56 3.48
CA TRP A 72 4.66 2.44 4.36
C TRP A 72 5.94 2.92 3.68
N ILE A 73 6.98 3.16 4.46
CA ILE A 73 8.30 3.57 3.99
C ILE A 73 9.29 2.45 4.28
N ALA A 74 10.20 2.20 3.37
CA ALA A 74 11.30 1.25 3.54
C ALA A 74 12.61 1.92 3.12
N ALA A 75 13.62 1.84 3.98
CA ALA A 75 14.91 2.46 3.77
C ALA A 75 16.05 1.49 4.07
N LYS A 76 17.13 1.60 3.29
CA LYS A 76 18.38 0.88 3.47
C LYS A 76 19.53 1.87 3.28
N ARG A 77 20.39 2.03 4.28
CA ARG A 77 21.55 2.90 4.18
C ARG A 77 22.63 2.29 3.30
N THR A 78 23.56 3.14 2.87
CA THR A 78 24.76 2.69 2.16
C THR A 78 25.48 1.61 2.98
N GLY A 79 25.71 0.46 2.35
CA GLY A 79 26.44 -0.67 2.94
C GLY A 79 25.62 -1.54 3.91
N GLU A 80 24.38 -1.20 4.23
CA GLU A 80 23.49 -2.10 4.99
C GLU A 80 23.03 -3.29 4.15
N ASP A 81 22.82 -4.41 4.82
CA ASP A 81 22.37 -5.70 4.25
C ASP A 81 20.88 -6.00 4.46
N ALA A 82 20.15 -5.03 5.01
CA ALA A 82 18.71 -5.18 5.30
C ALA A 82 18.01 -3.83 5.24
N TYR A 83 16.70 -3.88 4.97
CA TYR A 83 15.84 -2.70 5.02
C TYR A 83 15.26 -2.49 6.42
N THR A 84 15.16 -1.23 6.81
CA THR A 84 14.33 -0.75 7.91
C THR A 84 12.98 -0.30 7.34
N VAL A 85 11.90 -0.84 7.88
CA VAL A 85 10.52 -0.51 7.48
C VAL A 85 9.87 0.35 8.57
N TYR A 86 9.29 1.47 8.15
CA TYR A 86 8.51 2.42 8.95
C TYR A 86 7.04 2.22 8.59
N ASP A 87 6.22 1.79 9.54
CA ASP A 87 4.86 1.34 9.28
C ASP A 87 3.94 1.66 10.46
N VAL A 88 2.66 1.96 10.19
CA VAL A 88 1.64 2.20 11.21
C VAL A 88 0.50 1.20 11.02
N VAL A 89 0.35 0.28 11.98
CA VAL A 89 -0.57 -0.86 11.88
C VAL A 89 -1.51 -0.96 13.08
N GLY A 90 -2.82 -0.84 12.83
CA GLY A 90 -3.84 -0.70 13.86
C GLY A 90 -3.95 -1.90 14.81
N TRP A 91 -3.70 -3.13 14.36
CA TRP A 91 -3.82 -4.33 15.21
C TRP A 91 -2.79 -4.40 16.34
N ARG A 92 -1.70 -3.63 16.27
CA ARG A 92 -0.73 -3.53 17.37
C ARG A 92 -1.35 -2.84 18.58
N GLY A 93 -2.19 -1.81 18.36
CA GLY A 93 -2.93 -1.12 19.44
C GLY A 93 -3.86 -2.06 20.21
N HIS A 94 -4.50 -3.02 19.52
CA HIS A 94 -5.32 -4.05 20.19
C HIS A 94 -4.52 -4.99 21.10
N ARG A 95 -3.20 -5.00 20.97
CA ARG A 95 -2.27 -5.77 21.79
C ARG A 95 -1.53 -4.91 22.81
N GLY A 96 -1.96 -3.66 23.03
CA GLY A 96 -1.32 -2.71 23.95
C GLY A 96 0.06 -2.22 23.48
N GLN A 97 0.39 -2.38 22.19
CA GLN A 97 1.66 -1.95 21.62
C GLN A 97 1.48 -0.64 20.84
N PRO A 98 2.55 0.18 20.69
CA PRO A 98 2.52 1.29 19.77
C PRO A 98 2.10 0.84 18.37
N VAL A 99 1.21 1.59 17.72
CA VAL A 99 0.73 1.29 16.36
C VAL A 99 1.80 1.58 15.32
N MET A 100 2.67 2.54 15.61
CA MET A 100 3.86 2.82 14.82
C MET A 100 4.94 1.78 15.10
N ARG A 101 5.58 1.30 14.04
CA ARG A 101 6.67 0.33 14.08
C ARG A 101 7.81 0.79 13.20
N ILE A 102 9.03 0.70 13.72
CA ILE A 102 10.27 0.83 12.97
C ILE A 102 11.03 -0.47 13.22
N SER A 103 11.28 -1.26 12.19
CA SER A 103 11.95 -2.55 12.34
C SER A 103 12.57 -3.05 11.03
N ARG A 104 13.59 -3.90 11.12
CA ARG A 104 14.04 -4.67 9.97
C ARG A 104 12.90 -5.59 9.49
N ASP A 105 12.59 -5.52 8.20
CA ASP A 105 11.51 -6.29 7.58
C ASP A 105 11.68 -6.33 6.05
N ILE A 106 10.89 -7.15 5.36
CA ILE A 106 10.81 -7.20 3.90
C ILE A 106 10.23 -5.86 3.40
N PRO A 107 10.96 -5.10 2.57
CA PRO A 107 10.59 -3.73 2.18
C PRO A 107 9.32 -3.65 1.33
N ASP A 108 9.16 -4.58 0.41
CA ASP A 108 8.13 -4.62 -0.62
C ASP A 108 7.19 -5.82 -0.47
N ARG A 109 6.97 -6.24 0.79
CA ARG A 109 6.11 -7.40 1.07
C ARG A 109 4.69 -7.21 0.54
N TYR A 110 4.09 -8.30 0.07
CA TYR A 110 2.65 -8.33 -0.19
C TYR A 110 1.88 -7.90 1.07
N TRP A 111 0.89 -7.04 0.88
CA TRP A 111 -0.01 -6.58 1.95
C TRP A 111 -1.31 -7.36 1.90
N PHE A 112 -1.45 -8.37 2.77
CA PHE A 112 -2.59 -9.31 2.73
C PHE A 112 -2.82 -9.93 1.34
N GLY A 113 -1.73 -10.28 0.66
CA GLY A 113 -1.76 -10.84 -0.69
C GLY A 113 -1.96 -9.83 -1.81
N GLU A 114 -2.06 -8.53 -1.50
CA GLU A 114 -2.07 -7.47 -2.51
C GLU A 114 -0.65 -7.02 -2.84
N LYS A 115 -0.35 -6.93 -4.14
CA LYS A 115 0.97 -6.50 -4.62
C LYS A 115 1.15 -5.01 -4.33
N PRO A 116 2.25 -4.59 -3.68
CA PRO A 116 2.54 -3.18 -3.48
C PRO A 116 2.90 -2.48 -4.80
N GLN A 117 2.65 -1.19 -4.83
CA GLN A 117 3.11 -0.26 -5.86
C GLN A 117 4.12 0.69 -5.25
N LEU A 118 5.11 1.08 -6.02
CA LEU A 118 6.09 2.09 -5.64
C LEU A 118 5.48 3.47 -5.84
N LEU A 119 5.43 4.29 -4.78
CA LEU A 119 4.88 5.64 -4.80
C LEU A 119 5.99 6.70 -4.89
N ALA A 120 7.14 6.44 -4.25
CA ALA A 120 8.35 7.25 -4.38
C ALA A 120 9.58 6.36 -4.29
N ALA A 121 10.66 6.74 -4.99
CA ALA A 121 11.91 5.98 -5.03
C ALA A 121 13.13 6.90 -5.11
N HIS A 122 14.04 6.74 -4.16
CA HIS A 122 15.32 7.45 -4.11
C HIS A 122 16.44 6.45 -3.94
N ARG A 123 17.56 6.65 -4.67
CA ARG A 123 18.72 5.75 -4.64
C ARG A 123 20.02 6.54 -4.80
N GLY A 124 21.09 6.06 -4.14
CA GLY A 124 22.45 6.55 -4.33
C GLY A 124 22.80 7.78 -3.50
N ALA A 125 23.56 8.69 -4.09
CA ALA A 125 24.12 9.85 -3.39
C ALA A 125 23.03 10.76 -2.79
N GLY A 126 23.22 11.20 -1.54
CA GLY A 126 22.25 12.07 -0.84
C GLY A 126 21.13 11.32 -0.12
N VAL A 127 20.91 10.05 -0.43
CA VAL A 127 19.78 9.29 0.15
C VAL A 127 20.02 8.93 1.61
N ASP A 128 21.25 8.78 2.08
CA ASP A 128 21.53 8.59 3.51
C ASP A 128 21.04 9.78 4.34
N GLN A 129 21.24 11.02 3.86
CA GLN A 129 20.73 12.23 4.52
C GLN A 129 19.19 12.30 4.47
N LEU A 130 18.58 11.86 3.34
CA LEU A 130 17.13 11.78 3.23
C LEU A 130 16.55 10.73 4.22
N ILE A 131 17.25 9.60 4.42
CA ILE A 131 16.86 8.59 5.42
C ILE A 131 16.95 9.16 6.83
N ASP A 132 17.97 9.98 7.15
CA ASP A 132 18.09 10.65 8.45
C ASP A 132 16.90 11.57 8.71
N ALA A 133 16.51 12.37 7.71
CA ALA A 133 15.35 13.26 7.82
C ALA A 133 14.03 12.47 7.98
N VAL A 134 13.85 11.39 7.23
CA VAL A 134 12.68 10.50 7.35
C VAL A 134 12.62 9.84 8.73
N GLN A 135 13.75 9.38 9.26
CA GLN A 135 13.81 8.80 10.60
C GLN A 135 13.44 9.83 11.67
N GLN A 136 14.00 11.04 11.60
CA GLN A 136 13.66 12.12 12.52
C GLN A 136 12.17 12.48 12.46
N ALA A 137 11.60 12.59 11.25
CA ALA A 137 10.16 12.84 11.07
C ALA A 137 9.31 11.71 11.67
N ALA A 138 9.72 10.45 11.46
CA ALA A 138 9.04 9.28 12.02
C ALA A 138 9.12 9.26 13.56
N GLU A 139 10.27 9.59 14.14
CA GLU A 139 10.44 9.71 15.59
C GLU A 139 9.61 10.87 16.17
N GLY A 140 9.38 11.93 15.39
CA GLY A 140 8.50 13.05 15.73
C GLY A 140 7.00 12.78 15.53
N TYR A 141 6.59 11.64 14.96
CA TYR A 141 5.18 11.34 14.66
C TYR A 141 4.31 11.38 15.92
N PRO A 142 3.27 12.24 15.98
CA PRO A 142 2.55 12.49 17.24
C PRO A 142 1.58 11.37 17.63
N TRP A 143 1.13 10.54 16.69
CA TRP A 143 0.08 9.52 16.95
C TRP A 143 0.64 8.08 16.99
N LYS A 144 1.77 7.87 17.68
CA LYS A 144 2.45 6.56 17.75
C LYS A 144 1.62 5.45 18.40
N THR A 145 0.64 5.81 19.21
CA THR A 145 -0.22 4.85 19.96
C THR A 145 -1.68 4.90 19.53
N THR A 146 -2.04 5.83 18.66
CA THR A 146 -3.43 6.04 18.23
C THR A 146 -3.62 5.58 16.80
N TYR A 147 -4.69 4.81 16.54
CA TYR A 147 -5.08 4.39 15.21
C TYR A 147 -6.58 4.50 15.00
N LYS A 148 -6.98 5.20 13.96
CA LYS A 148 -8.37 5.26 13.49
C LYS A 148 -8.38 5.04 11.97
N VAL A 149 -9.19 4.10 11.51
CA VAL A 149 -9.30 3.81 10.07
C VAL A 149 -9.74 5.04 9.28
N PHE A 150 -10.71 5.79 9.82
CA PHE A 150 -11.25 7.03 9.24
C PHE A 150 -11.63 8.01 10.37
N PRO A 151 -11.41 9.29 10.23
CA PRO A 151 -10.65 9.99 9.18
C PRO A 151 -9.13 9.83 9.30
N GLY A 152 -8.64 9.21 10.33
CA GLY A 152 -7.24 9.03 10.77
C GLY A 152 -7.11 9.28 12.29
N PRO A 153 -5.91 9.17 12.87
CA PRO A 153 -4.65 8.86 12.20
C PRO A 153 -4.51 7.37 11.83
N ASN A 154 -3.90 7.09 10.69
CA ASN A 154 -3.66 5.75 10.16
C ASN A 154 -2.32 5.67 9.40
N SER A 155 -2.06 4.61 8.62
CA SER A 155 -0.82 4.46 7.86
C SER A 155 -0.61 5.58 6.84
N ASN A 156 -1.67 6.02 6.16
CA ASN A 156 -1.59 7.09 5.17
C ASN A 156 -1.36 8.46 5.84
N THR A 157 -1.89 8.68 7.04
CA THR A 157 -1.59 9.83 7.88
C THR A 157 -0.09 9.88 8.22
N PHE A 158 0.50 8.71 8.55
CA PHE A 158 1.92 8.64 8.86
C PHE A 158 2.80 9.02 7.66
N THR A 159 2.55 8.45 6.48
CA THR A 159 3.33 8.79 5.28
C THR A 159 3.12 10.24 4.84
N ALA A 160 1.90 10.78 4.97
CA ALA A 160 1.61 12.20 4.74
C ALA A 160 2.35 13.11 5.74
N TRP A 161 2.40 12.73 7.03
CA TRP A 161 3.18 13.44 8.04
C TRP A 161 4.66 13.49 7.65
N VAL A 162 5.25 12.35 7.29
CA VAL A 162 6.66 12.30 6.88
C VAL A 162 6.90 13.17 5.64
N ALA A 163 6.05 13.09 4.62
CA ALA A 163 6.16 13.92 3.41
C ALA A 163 6.06 15.42 3.72
N LYS A 164 5.23 15.82 4.67
CA LYS A 164 5.10 17.22 5.11
C LYS A 164 6.35 17.72 5.84
N GLN A 165 7.02 16.86 6.62
CA GLN A 165 8.26 17.20 7.33
C GLN A 165 9.50 17.11 6.43
N VAL A 166 9.46 16.31 5.36
CA VAL A 166 10.57 16.01 4.46
C VAL A 166 10.11 16.20 3.01
N PRO A 167 10.03 17.46 2.53
CA PRO A 167 9.60 17.75 1.15
C PRO A 167 10.46 17.09 0.08
N GLU A 168 11.76 16.86 0.38
CA GLU A 168 12.71 16.18 -0.50
C GLU A 168 12.34 14.73 -0.79
N LEU A 169 11.39 14.15 -0.04
CA LEU A 169 10.83 12.83 -0.32
C LEU A 169 9.99 12.84 -1.60
N GLU A 170 9.55 14.03 -2.08
CA GLU A 170 8.77 14.21 -3.32
C GLU A 170 7.60 13.23 -3.43
N LEU A 171 6.92 12.96 -2.31
CA LEU A 171 5.84 11.99 -2.23
C LEU A 171 4.49 12.61 -2.55
N ASP A 172 3.89 12.17 -3.64
CA ASP A 172 2.48 12.47 -3.97
C ASP A 172 1.61 11.26 -3.64
N LEU A 173 0.75 11.43 -2.64
CA LEU A 173 -0.15 10.36 -2.20
C LEU A 173 -1.43 10.36 -3.03
N PRO A 174 -1.83 9.22 -3.62
CA PRO A 174 -3.06 9.15 -4.40
C PRO A 174 -4.29 9.37 -3.51
N PHE A 175 -5.41 9.81 -4.11
CA PHE A 175 -6.68 10.03 -3.41
C PHE A 175 -7.18 8.80 -2.64
N THR A 176 -6.74 7.59 -3.02
CA THR A 176 -7.02 6.35 -2.31
C THR A 176 -6.24 6.18 -1.00
N ALA A 177 -5.26 7.06 -0.73
CA ALA A 177 -4.56 7.12 0.56
C ALA A 177 -5.43 7.81 1.62
N ILE A 178 -6.58 7.20 1.93
CA ILE A 178 -7.59 7.73 2.85
C ILE A 178 -6.97 8.01 4.23
N GLY A 179 -7.12 9.24 4.72
CA GLY A 179 -6.55 9.71 5.99
C GLY A 179 -5.23 10.48 5.83
N SER A 180 -4.72 10.65 4.60
CA SER A 180 -3.55 11.51 4.34
C SER A 180 -3.81 12.98 4.72
N GLY A 181 -5.00 13.51 4.48
CA GLY A 181 -5.39 14.87 4.87
C GLY A 181 -5.60 15.10 6.39
N TYR A 182 -5.35 14.11 7.23
CA TYR A 182 -5.46 14.27 8.70
C TYR A 182 -4.32 15.13 9.29
N VAL A 183 -3.25 15.37 8.55
CA VAL A 183 -2.07 16.16 8.96
C VAL A 183 -2.16 17.66 8.65
N ASP A 184 -3.26 18.10 8.03
CA ASP A 184 -3.51 19.50 7.63
C ASP A 184 -4.00 20.36 8.80
#